data_3d950aa3fbaf87ed7f08347f69a54851
#
_entry.id   3d950aa3fbaf87ed7f08347f69a54851
#
_cell.length_a   1.000
_cell.length_b   1.000
_cell.length_c   1.000
_cell.angle_alpha   90.00
_cell.angle_beta   90.00
_cell.angle_gamma   90.00
#
_symmetry.space_group_name_H-M   'P 1'
#
loop_
_entity.id
_entity.type
_entity.pdbx_description
1 polymer ?
#
loop_
_entity_poly.entity_id
_entity_poly.type
_entity_poly.pdbx_seq_one_letter_code
_entity_poly.pdbx_strand_id
1 'polypeptide(L)'
;MSLNSTPSADRVHIGIFGRRNAGKSSIINAITGQNLAIVSDVLGTTTDPVPKAMELLPLGPVVIIDTPGLDDIGELGELRVKKAYQILNKTDIAVLVIDASLGMTPEDLSILKKIQDKKIPYVVVKNKSDLCSSAENGAVCPNLDSMPDASFHIDASNSIEVSTVTGYHVHELKELIASQAPKEDQDKYLVRDLLNPNDFVVLVVPIDSAAPKGRLILPQQQTIRDVLEAGAISIVTRDTELKETLSSLGKKPRLVITDSQAFAKVSADTPEDIPLTSFSILLSRYKGNLKLQVEGAQMLDKLEDGDKILVCEGCTHHRQCDDIGTVKLPRWIRQHTGNKDLHFEFTSGTEFPVDLSPYKLIIHCGGCTLNEREMQYRLKCAEDQGVPITNYGTAIAHLKGVLERSLIPVRGSLE
;
A
#
# COMPACT_ATOMS: atom_id res chain seq x y z
N MET A 1 6.10 17.42 -6.03
CA MET A 1 6.42 16.90 -4.67
C MET A 1 7.84 17.32 -4.34
N SER A 2 8.09 17.84 -3.14
CA SER A 2 9.43 18.16 -2.67
C SER A 2 10.25 16.88 -2.51
N LEU A 3 11.55 16.90 -2.81
CA LEU A 3 12.47 15.76 -2.66
C LEU A 3 12.60 15.27 -1.20
N ASN A 4 12.12 16.04 -0.24
CA ASN A 4 12.22 15.78 1.21
C ASN A 4 10.90 15.32 1.84
N SER A 5 9.84 15.05 1.06
CA SER A 5 8.58 14.56 1.63
C SER A 5 8.58 13.05 1.72
N THR A 6 8.23 12.49 2.88
CA THR A 6 8.00 11.04 3.06
C THR A 6 7.04 10.52 1.99
N PRO A 7 7.38 9.45 1.25
CA PRO A 7 6.49 8.86 0.26
C PRO A 7 5.15 8.43 0.86
N SER A 8 4.07 8.48 0.09
CA SER A 8 2.75 8.08 0.58
C SER A 8 2.71 6.64 1.10
N ALA A 9 3.48 5.76 0.47
CA ALA A 9 3.58 4.34 0.84
C ALA A 9 4.24 4.09 2.20
N ASP A 10 5.00 5.06 2.70
CA ASP A 10 5.74 4.97 3.97
C ASP A 10 5.09 5.83 5.08
N ARG A 11 3.91 6.41 4.80
CA ARG A 11 3.09 7.15 5.75
C ARG A 11 2.03 6.25 6.37
N VAL A 12 1.67 6.50 7.62
CA VAL A 12 0.54 5.84 8.25
C VAL A 12 -0.76 6.36 7.63
N HIS A 13 -1.59 5.45 7.09
CA HIS A 13 -2.86 5.80 6.47
C HIS A 13 -3.99 5.75 7.51
N ILE A 14 -4.59 6.90 7.79
CA ILE A 14 -5.70 7.06 8.73
C ILE A 14 -7.00 7.23 7.92
N GLY A 15 -7.87 6.23 7.95
CA GLY A 15 -9.20 6.30 7.32
C GLY A 15 -10.22 6.84 8.29
N ILE A 16 -10.95 7.91 7.89
CA ILE A 16 -12.01 8.51 8.71
C ILE A 16 -13.36 8.03 8.18
N PHE A 17 -14.06 7.21 8.97
CA PHE A 17 -15.33 6.58 8.63
C PHE A 17 -16.46 7.14 9.47
N GLY A 18 -17.70 6.93 9.06
CA GLY A 18 -18.90 7.32 9.79
C GLY A 18 -19.98 7.84 8.85
N ARG A 19 -21.18 7.97 9.40
CA ARG A 19 -22.34 8.45 8.66
C ARG A 19 -22.17 9.91 8.20
N ARG A 20 -23.04 10.31 7.31
CA ARG A 20 -23.18 11.71 6.95
C ARG A 20 -23.49 12.55 8.20
N ASN A 21 -22.97 13.75 8.23
CA ASN A 21 -23.15 14.71 9.35
C ASN A 21 -22.68 14.23 10.73
N ALA A 22 -22.00 13.08 10.86
CA ALA A 22 -21.37 12.68 12.11
C ALA A 22 -20.20 13.63 12.53
N GLY A 23 -19.75 14.47 11.60
CA GLY A 23 -18.67 15.45 11.84
C GLY A 23 -17.28 14.98 11.43
N LYS A 24 -17.17 14.04 10.48
CA LYS A 24 -15.88 13.55 9.95
C LYS A 24 -14.95 14.69 9.54
N SER A 25 -15.44 15.59 8.68
CA SER A 25 -14.66 16.74 8.20
C SER A 25 -14.29 17.71 9.35
N SER A 26 -15.16 17.87 10.34
CA SER A 26 -14.84 18.68 11.53
C SER A 26 -13.76 18.03 12.40
N ILE A 27 -13.79 16.71 12.58
CA ILE A 27 -12.73 15.95 13.26
C ILE A 27 -11.40 16.10 12.50
N ILE A 28 -11.38 15.94 11.16
CA ILE A 28 -10.18 16.13 10.34
C ILE A 28 -9.59 17.53 10.59
N ASN A 29 -10.42 18.57 10.50
CA ASN A 29 -9.97 19.94 10.70
C ASN A 29 -9.46 20.18 12.14
N ALA A 30 -10.13 19.61 13.15
CA ALA A 30 -9.74 19.73 14.54
C ALA A 30 -8.38 19.04 14.85
N ILE A 31 -8.17 17.80 14.38
CA ILE A 31 -6.92 17.07 14.62
C ILE A 31 -5.75 17.65 13.85
N THR A 32 -6.00 18.26 12.68
CA THR A 32 -4.95 18.83 11.83
C THR A 32 -4.64 20.29 12.15
N GLY A 33 -5.55 20.99 12.82
CA GLY A 33 -5.46 22.44 13.04
C GLY A 33 -5.59 23.25 11.75
N GLN A 34 -6.11 22.68 10.67
CA GLN A 34 -6.23 23.28 9.36
C GLN A 34 -7.62 23.03 8.75
N ASN A 35 -8.13 24.00 7.98
CA ASN A 35 -9.37 23.83 7.23
C ASN A 35 -9.14 23.01 5.95
N LEU A 36 -8.79 21.74 6.13
CA LEU A 36 -8.46 20.83 5.01
C LEU A 36 -9.69 20.18 4.39
N ALA A 37 -10.69 19.87 5.19
CA ALA A 37 -11.93 19.27 4.72
C ALA A 37 -13.01 20.36 4.57
N ILE A 38 -13.76 20.31 3.46
CA ILE A 38 -14.86 21.23 3.25
C ILE A 38 -16.03 20.77 4.15
N VAL A 39 -16.31 21.53 5.17
CA VAL A 39 -17.55 21.37 5.96
C VAL A 39 -18.66 22.03 5.16
N SER A 40 -19.56 21.25 4.58
CA SER A 40 -20.70 21.76 3.79
C SER A 40 -21.97 21.07 4.24
N ASP A 41 -22.97 21.89 4.50
CA ASP A 41 -24.34 21.43 4.76
C ASP A 41 -25.10 21.03 3.47
N VAL A 42 -24.45 21.19 2.30
CA VAL A 42 -25.02 20.86 1.00
C VAL A 42 -24.88 19.38 0.69
N LEU A 43 -25.98 18.78 0.25
CA LEU A 43 -26.09 17.38 -0.17
C LEU A 43 -25.08 17.03 -1.28
N GLY A 44 -24.11 16.13 -0.99
CA GLY A 44 -23.30 15.47 -2.02
C GLY A 44 -21.92 16.06 -2.31
N THR A 45 -21.29 16.77 -1.36
CA THR A 45 -20.01 17.46 -1.60
C THR A 45 -18.76 16.57 -1.68
N THR A 46 -18.76 15.36 -1.16
CA THR A 46 -17.60 14.45 -1.27
C THR A 46 -18.02 13.17 -1.98
N THR A 47 -17.75 13.08 -3.29
CA THR A 47 -18.06 11.90 -4.10
C THR A 47 -16.91 10.88 -4.09
N ASP A 48 -15.68 11.33 -4.00
CA ASP A 48 -14.50 10.50 -4.00
C ASP A 48 -13.66 10.69 -2.73
N PRO A 49 -13.06 9.62 -2.20
CA PRO A 49 -12.14 9.68 -1.06
C PRO A 49 -10.95 10.57 -1.39
N VAL A 50 -10.66 11.56 -0.55
CA VAL A 50 -9.55 12.50 -0.77
C VAL A 50 -8.41 12.20 0.21
N PRO A 51 -7.30 11.62 -0.26
CA PRO A 51 -6.11 11.43 0.57
C PRO A 51 -5.36 12.75 0.73
N LYS A 52 -4.99 13.09 1.97
CA LYS A 52 -4.20 14.29 2.33
C LYS A 52 -2.98 13.88 3.12
N ALA A 53 -1.80 14.09 2.55
CA ALA A 53 -0.51 13.82 3.19
C ALA A 53 -0.12 14.99 4.10
N MET A 54 0.26 14.71 5.35
CA MET A 54 0.67 15.71 6.33
C MET A 54 1.54 15.13 7.43
N GLU A 55 1.97 15.98 8.35
CA GLU A 55 2.55 15.60 9.63
C GLU A 55 1.49 15.72 10.73
N LEU A 56 1.29 14.67 11.51
CA LEU A 56 0.37 14.64 12.65
C LEU A 56 1.14 14.22 13.89
N LEU A 57 1.47 15.17 14.77
CA LEU A 57 2.14 14.87 16.04
C LEU A 57 1.15 14.25 17.05
N PRO A 58 1.59 13.24 17.85
CA PRO A 58 2.95 12.69 17.90
C PRO A 58 3.27 11.59 16.88
N LEU A 59 2.33 11.21 16.00
CA LEU A 59 2.44 10.07 15.07
C LEU A 59 3.48 10.29 13.96
N GLY A 60 3.72 11.55 13.53
CA GLY A 60 4.63 11.88 12.42
C GLY A 60 3.93 11.93 11.06
N PRO A 61 4.58 11.42 9.98
CA PRO A 61 4.05 11.50 8.62
C PRO A 61 2.83 10.58 8.42
N VAL A 62 1.68 11.17 8.06
CA VAL A 62 0.42 10.45 7.84
C VAL A 62 -0.21 10.79 6.49
N VAL A 63 -1.15 9.94 6.05
CA VAL A 63 -2.15 10.24 5.03
C VAL A 63 -3.53 10.11 5.66
N ILE A 64 -4.25 11.22 5.79
CA ILE A 64 -5.65 11.21 6.23
C ILE A 64 -6.54 11.02 5.02
N ILE A 65 -7.46 10.06 5.08
CA ILE A 65 -8.40 9.72 4.00
C ILE A 65 -9.81 10.01 4.51
N ASP A 66 -10.42 11.09 3.98
CA ASP A 66 -11.83 11.38 4.21
C ASP A 66 -12.70 10.46 3.37
N THR A 67 -13.66 9.78 4.00
CA THR A 67 -14.55 8.85 3.30
C THR A 67 -15.96 9.43 3.12
N PRO A 68 -16.67 9.08 2.05
CA PRO A 68 -18.09 9.39 1.90
C PRO A 68 -18.92 8.87 3.08
N GLY A 69 -20.10 9.43 3.30
CA GLY A 69 -21.05 8.93 4.31
C GLY A 69 -21.47 7.50 4.04
N LEU A 70 -21.65 6.71 5.12
CA LEU A 70 -22.01 5.29 5.04
C LEU A 70 -23.52 5.05 4.86
N ASP A 71 -24.31 6.10 4.99
CA ASP A 71 -25.78 6.12 4.96
C ASP A 71 -26.37 6.75 3.67
N ASP A 72 -25.55 6.90 2.64
CA ASP A 72 -26.01 7.41 1.35
C ASP A 72 -26.91 6.37 0.65
N ILE A 73 -28.10 6.79 0.22
CA ILE A 73 -29.13 5.96 -0.41
C ILE A 73 -29.14 6.16 -1.94
N GLY A 74 -29.53 5.12 -2.69
CA GLY A 74 -29.63 5.10 -4.14
C GLY A 74 -28.36 4.57 -4.83
N GLU A 75 -28.40 4.42 -6.16
CA GLU A 75 -27.29 3.84 -6.94
C GLU A 75 -25.95 4.54 -6.69
N LEU A 76 -25.96 5.86 -6.56
CA LEU A 76 -24.76 6.63 -6.23
C LEU A 76 -24.29 6.40 -4.79
N GLY A 77 -25.25 6.15 -3.87
CA GLY A 77 -24.98 5.82 -2.47
C GLY A 77 -24.29 4.47 -2.34
N GLU A 78 -24.75 3.43 -3.01
CA GLU A 78 -24.12 2.11 -2.99
C GLU A 78 -22.68 2.15 -3.52
N LEU A 79 -22.43 2.92 -4.58
CA LEU A 79 -21.06 3.12 -5.10
C LEU A 79 -20.16 3.82 -4.09
N ARG A 80 -20.67 4.80 -3.35
CA ARG A 80 -19.91 5.52 -2.28
C ARG A 80 -19.60 4.60 -1.11
N VAL A 81 -20.57 3.82 -0.66
CA VAL A 81 -20.38 2.82 0.39
C VAL A 81 -19.34 1.79 -0.04
N LYS A 82 -19.40 1.29 -1.29
CA LYS A 82 -18.40 0.39 -1.84
C LYS A 82 -17.00 1.02 -1.84
N LYS A 83 -16.88 2.30 -2.24
CA LYS A 83 -15.60 3.03 -2.18
C LYS A 83 -15.09 3.19 -0.75
N ALA A 84 -15.98 3.51 0.22
CA ALA A 84 -15.59 3.58 1.63
C ALA A 84 -15.03 2.23 2.13
N TYR A 85 -15.63 1.11 1.74
CA TYR A 85 -15.11 -0.22 2.08
C TYR A 85 -13.78 -0.55 1.39
N GLN A 86 -13.55 -0.08 0.17
CA GLN A 86 -12.25 -0.24 -0.49
C GLN A 86 -11.13 0.50 0.25
N ILE A 87 -11.45 1.63 0.90
CA ILE A 87 -10.46 2.38 1.69
C ILE A 87 -9.98 1.59 2.90
N LEU A 88 -10.81 0.74 3.50
CA LEU A 88 -10.36 -0.13 4.60
C LEU A 88 -9.14 -0.97 4.22
N ASN A 89 -9.00 -1.34 2.94
CA ASN A 89 -7.89 -2.18 2.49
C ASN A 89 -6.52 -1.49 2.58
N LYS A 90 -6.50 -0.15 2.56
CA LYS A 90 -5.28 0.66 2.68
C LYS A 90 -5.21 1.46 3.97
N THR A 91 -6.13 1.25 4.90
CA THR A 91 -6.22 1.95 6.17
C THR A 91 -5.39 1.23 7.23
N ASP A 92 -4.39 1.91 7.78
CA ASP A 92 -3.58 1.38 8.88
C ASP A 92 -4.24 1.62 10.24
N ILE A 93 -4.94 2.77 10.39
CA ILE A 93 -5.73 3.12 11.57
C ILE A 93 -7.11 3.61 11.11
N ALA A 94 -8.17 2.99 11.61
CA ALA A 94 -9.54 3.42 11.33
C ALA A 94 -10.07 4.33 12.45
N VAL A 95 -10.60 5.49 12.08
CA VAL A 95 -11.30 6.39 13.01
C VAL A 95 -12.78 6.39 12.64
N LEU A 96 -13.61 5.77 13.46
CA LEU A 96 -15.06 5.74 13.29
C LEU A 96 -15.70 6.90 14.06
N VAL A 97 -16.24 7.87 13.34
CA VAL A 97 -16.88 9.05 13.91
C VAL A 97 -18.38 8.82 13.98
N ILE A 98 -18.94 8.88 15.19
CA ILE A 98 -20.36 8.78 15.45
C ILE A 98 -20.88 10.08 16.09
N ASP A 99 -22.14 10.38 15.90
CA ASP A 99 -22.85 11.49 16.56
C ASP A 99 -23.26 11.04 17.96
N ALA A 100 -22.67 11.63 18.98
CA ALA A 100 -22.94 11.28 20.38
C ALA A 100 -24.41 11.44 20.77
N SER A 101 -25.13 12.41 20.16
CA SER A 101 -26.53 12.65 20.45
C SER A 101 -27.47 11.59 19.87
N LEU A 102 -27.04 10.88 18.82
CA LEU A 102 -27.84 9.83 18.15
C LEU A 102 -27.41 8.42 18.55
N GLY A 103 -26.19 8.27 19.07
CA GLY A 103 -25.61 6.97 19.37
C GLY A 103 -25.19 6.19 18.12
N MET A 104 -24.90 4.91 18.32
CA MET A 104 -24.47 3.99 17.25
C MET A 104 -25.67 3.47 16.46
N THR A 105 -25.51 3.42 15.14
CA THR A 105 -26.56 2.91 14.24
C THR A 105 -26.11 1.60 13.58
N PRO A 106 -27.05 0.89 12.88
CA PRO A 106 -26.73 -0.34 12.16
C PRO A 106 -25.59 -0.18 11.13
N GLU A 107 -25.51 0.99 10.47
CA GLU A 107 -24.46 1.30 9.50
C GLU A 107 -23.11 1.45 10.19
N ASP A 108 -23.07 2.14 11.35
CA ASP A 108 -21.84 2.28 12.18
C ASP A 108 -21.37 0.91 12.68
N LEU A 109 -22.28 0.04 13.09
CA LEU A 109 -21.98 -1.33 13.50
C LEU A 109 -21.45 -2.17 12.34
N SER A 110 -22.04 -2.04 11.15
CA SER A 110 -21.61 -2.77 9.96
C SER A 110 -20.16 -2.44 9.58
N ILE A 111 -19.77 -1.16 9.60
CA ILE A 111 -18.40 -0.76 9.31
C ILE A 111 -17.43 -1.18 10.41
N LEU A 112 -17.83 -1.05 11.68
CA LEU A 112 -17.02 -1.47 12.82
C LEU A 112 -16.71 -2.96 12.76
N LYS A 113 -17.69 -3.80 12.42
CA LYS A 113 -17.49 -5.22 12.21
C LYS A 113 -16.43 -5.50 11.15
N LYS A 114 -16.51 -4.83 10.00
CA LYS A 114 -15.53 -4.99 8.93
C LYS A 114 -14.13 -4.52 9.34
N ILE A 115 -14.03 -3.46 10.15
CA ILE A 115 -12.77 -2.99 10.72
C ILE A 115 -12.16 -4.08 11.62
N GLN A 116 -12.98 -4.67 12.51
CA GLN A 116 -12.57 -5.74 13.42
C GLN A 116 -12.21 -7.04 12.68
N ASP A 117 -13.04 -7.46 11.70
CA ASP A 117 -12.79 -8.66 10.88
C ASP A 117 -11.45 -8.55 10.12
N LYS A 118 -11.10 -7.33 9.66
CA LYS A 118 -9.81 -7.03 9.01
C LYS A 118 -8.67 -6.78 10.00
N LYS A 119 -8.92 -6.87 11.30
CA LYS A 119 -7.93 -6.59 12.38
C LYS A 119 -7.23 -5.24 12.20
N ILE A 120 -7.99 -4.23 11.79
CA ILE A 120 -7.47 -2.86 11.67
C ILE A 120 -7.51 -2.21 13.05
N PRO A 121 -6.40 -1.65 13.57
CA PRO A 121 -6.42 -0.81 14.76
C PRO A 121 -7.44 0.32 14.58
N TYR A 122 -8.23 0.62 15.63
CA TYR A 122 -9.31 1.58 15.46
C TYR A 122 -9.56 2.44 16.71
N VAL A 123 -10.14 3.60 16.46
CA VAL A 123 -10.67 4.52 17.49
C VAL A 123 -12.12 4.84 17.15
N VAL A 124 -13.02 4.74 18.14
CA VAL A 124 -14.41 5.21 18.04
C VAL A 124 -14.50 6.59 18.64
N VAL A 125 -14.87 7.59 17.85
CA VAL A 125 -14.99 8.99 18.24
C VAL A 125 -16.46 9.36 18.37
N LYS A 126 -16.92 9.61 19.62
CA LYS A 126 -18.25 10.14 19.91
C LYS A 126 -18.17 11.67 19.82
N ASN A 127 -18.42 12.19 18.63
CA ASN A 127 -18.36 13.62 18.37
C ASN A 127 -19.67 14.31 18.79
N LYS A 128 -19.64 15.65 18.91
CA LYS A 128 -20.77 16.50 19.38
C LYS A 128 -21.18 16.24 20.83
N SER A 129 -20.23 15.90 21.69
CA SER A 129 -20.47 15.67 23.12
C SER A 129 -21.02 16.93 23.83
N ASP A 130 -20.80 18.12 23.28
CA ASP A 130 -21.41 19.38 23.74
C ASP A 130 -22.96 19.38 23.72
N LEU A 131 -23.56 18.64 22.77
CA LEU A 131 -25.02 18.48 22.71
C LEU A 131 -25.57 17.56 23.79
N CYS A 132 -24.73 16.71 24.39
CA CYS A 132 -25.10 15.80 25.47
C CYS A 132 -25.00 16.44 26.86
N SER A 133 -24.15 17.45 27.03
CA SER A 133 -23.83 18.06 28.31
C SER A 133 -24.84 19.12 28.76
N SER A 134 -25.77 19.51 27.91
CA SER A 134 -26.80 20.49 28.25
C SER A 134 -27.91 19.84 29.09
N ALA A 135 -27.66 19.71 30.37
CA ALA A 135 -28.57 19.13 31.38
C ALA A 135 -29.93 19.85 31.52
N GLU A 136 -30.18 20.93 30.77
CA GLU A 136 -31.46 21.67 30.82
C GLU A 136 -32.59 21.01 30.00
N ASN A 137 -32.26 20.06 29.10
CA ASN A 137 -33.27 19.42 28.25
C ASN A 137 -33.45 17.91 28.48
N GLY A 138 -32.84 17.31 29.51
CA GLY A 138 -33.06 15.90 29.84
C GLY A 138 -32.57 14.88 28.79
N ALA A 139 -31.74 15.30 27.84
CA ALA A 139 -31.18 14.42 26.84
C ALA A 139 -30.03 13.60 27.46
N VAL A 140 -30.36 12.43 27.97
CA VAL A 140 -29.38 11.41 28.35
C VAL A 140 -28.81 10.84 27.02
N CYS A 141 -27.54 11.06 26.74
CA CYS A 141 -26.89 10.40 25.62
C CYS A 141 -27.08 8.88 25.72
N PRO A 142 -27.46 8.23 24.61
CA PRO A 142 -27.57 6.78 24.60
C PRO A 142 -26.27 6.14 25.05
N ASN A 143 -26.35 5.31 26.09
CA ASN A 143 -25.17 4.58 26.56
C ASN A 143 -24.78 3.56 25.46
N LEU A 144 -23.52 3.58 25.01
CA LEU A 144 -23.01 2.59 24.05
C LEU A 144 -23.10 1.15 24.58
N ASP A 145 -23.16 0.99 25.93
CA ASP A 145 -23.30 -0.30 26.58
C ASP A 145 -24.71 -0.93 26.39
N SER A 146 -25.69 -0.15 25.89
CA SER A 146 -27.04 -0.63 25.55
C SER A 146 -27.16 -1.04 24.07
N MET A 147 -26.16 -1.71 23.53
CA MET A 147 -26.18 -2.18 22.14
C MET A 147 -27.25 -3.26 21.92
N PRO A 148 -27.98 -3.23 20.79
CA PRO A 148 -28.98 -4.22 20.47
C PRO A 148 -28.41 -5.63 20.19
N ASP A 149 -27.09 -5.76 20.06
CA ASP A 149 -26.40 -7.04 19.78
C ASP A 149 -25.25 -7.25 20.79
N ALA A 150 -25.43 -8.19 21.73
CA ALA A 150 -24.45 -8.56 22.74
C ALA A 150 -23.16 -9.20 22.19
N SER A 151 -23.07 -9.41 20.86
CA SER A 151 -21.88 -9.96 20.19
C SER A 151 -20.81 -8.90 19.89
N PHE A 152 -21.13 -7.60 20.03
CA PHE A 152 -20.22 -6.49 19.78
C PHE A 152 -19.60 -5.97 21.07
N HIS A 153 -18.29 -6.04 21.14
CA HIS A 153 -17.54 -5.43 22.23
C HIS A 153 -16.66 -4.31 21.67
N ILE A 154 -16.90 -3.08 22.14
CA ILE A 154 -15.98 -1.96 21.92
C ILE A 154 -15.13 -1.89 23.18
N ASP A 155 -13.83 -2.04 23.02
CA ASP A 155 -12.91 -1.79 24.12
C ASP A 155 -13.03 -0.30 24.52
N ALA A 156 -13.34 -0.04 25.77
CA ALA A 156 -13.46 1.32 26.30
C ALA A 156 -12.18 2.15 26.07
N SER A 157 -11.02 1.49 26.05
CA SER A 157 -9.72 2.10 25.73
C SER A 157 -9.63 2.64 24.30
N ASN A 158 -10.46 2.17 23.39
CA ASN A 158 -10.51 2.58 21.98
C ASN A 158 -11.66 3.55 21.67
N SER A 159 -12.30 4.11 22.70
CA SER A 159 -13.43 5.04 22.54
C SER A 159 -13.17 6.35 23.27
N ILE A 160 -13.53 7.47 22.64
CA ILE A 160 -13.34 8.81 23.20
C ILE A 160 -14.50 9.73 22.82
N GLU A 161 -14.94 10.56 23.79
CA GLU A 161 -15.93 11.61 23.59
C GLU A 161 -15.23 12.92 23.24
N VAL A 162 -15.67 13.57 22.15
CA VAL A 162 -15.04 14.78 21.61
C VAL A 162 -16.11 15.81 21.24
N SER A 163 -15.79 17.09 21.41
CA SER A 163 -16.51 18.19 20.79
C SER A 163 -15.56 19.01 19.91
N THR A 164 -15.79 18.99 18.62
CA THR A 164 -15.03 19.84 17.69
C THR A 164 -15.40 21.32 17.77
N VAL A 165 -16.52 21.66 18.42
CA VAL A 165 -16.98 23.04 18.63
C VAL A 165 -16.26 23.67 19.80
N THR A 166 -16.15 22.94 20.93
CA THR A 166 -15.50 23.44 22.16
C THR A 166 -14.01 23.10 22.23
N GLY A 167 -13.51 22.20 21.39
CA GLY A 167 -12.15 21.66 21.45
C GLY A 167 -11.97 20.58 22.52
N TYR A 168 -13.06 20.11 23.15
CA TYR A 168 -13.00 19.10 24.20
C TYR A 168 -12.41 17.79 23.71
N HIS A 169 -11.40 17.29 24.40
CA HIS A 169 -10.65 16.06 24.16
C HIS A 169 -10.04 15.90 22.74
N VAL A 170 -9.84 16.99 21.98
CA VAL A 170 -9.20 16.93 20.66
C VAL A 170 -7.71 16.53 20.77
N HIS A 171 -7.03 16.95 21.84
CA HIS A 171 -5.64 16.59 22.09
C HIS A 171 -5.53 15.10 22.42
N GLU A 172 -6.35 14.63 23.35
CA GLU A 172 -6.41 13.24 23.78
C GLU A 172 -6.77 12.30 22.61
N LEU A 173 -7.62 12.77 21.70
CA LEU A 173 -7.92 12.03 20.45
C LEU A 173 -6.66 11.83 19.60
N LYS A 174 -5.78 12.82 19.47
CA LYS A 174 -4.51 12.66 18.72
C LYS A 174 -3.60 11.64 19.38
N GLU A 175 -3.48 11.66 20.69
CA GLU A 175 -2.69 10.69 21.46
C GLU A 175 -3.27 9.27 21.31
N LEU A 176 -4.60 9.14 21.37
CA LEU A 176 -5.28 7.86 21.21
C LEU A 176 -5.07 7.30 19.80
N ILE A 177 -5.18 8.13 18.76
CA ILE A 177 -4.88 7.72 17.39
C ILE A 177 -3.41 7.28 17.27
N ALA A 178 -2.48 8.04 17.86
CA ALA A 178 -1.06 7.70 17.84
C ALA A 178 -0.75 6.38 18.56
N SER A 179 -1.45 6.08 19.64
CA SER A 179 -1.30 4.81 20.37
C SER A 179 -1.72 3.59 19.54
N GLN A 180 -2.58 3.79 18.51
CA GLN A 180 -3.02 2.75 17.58
C GLN A 180 -2.06 2.54 16.41
N ALA A 181 -0.95 3.31 16.35
CA ALA A 181 0.02 3.15 15.26
C ALA A 181 0.50 1.71 15.17
N PRO A 182 0.56 1.14 13.95
CA PRO A 182 1.22 -0.13 13.76
C PRO A 182 2.62 -0.05 14.36
N LYS A 183 2.98 -1.00 15.22
CA LYS A 183 4.36 -1.09 15.67
C LYS A 183 5.19 -1.35 14.42
N GLU A 184 6.20 -0.51 14.19
CA GLU A 184 7.16 -0.80 13.13
C GLU A 184 7.71 -2.21 13.37
N ASP A 185 7.55 -3.06 12.37
CA ASP A 185 8.12 -4.41 12.39
C ASP A 185 9.63 -4.24 12.27
N GLN A 186 10.31 -4.11 13.42
CA GLN A 186 11.75 -3.77 13.51
C GLN A 186 12.64 -4.78 12.78
N ASP A 187 12.07 -5.93 12.40
CA ASP A 187 12.77 -7.03 11.75
C ASP A 187 12.55 -7.10 10.23
N LYS A 188 11.76 -6.18 9.64
CA LYS A 188 11.55 -6.12 8.19
C LYS A 188 12.50 -5.14 7.53
N TYR A 189 13.42 -5.68 6.74
CA TYR A 189 14.40 -4.90 5.98
C TYR A 189 14.24 -5.15 4.48
N LEU A 190 14.53 -4.12 3.68
CA LEU A 190 14.54 -4.27 2.23
C LEU A 190 15.74 -5.13 1.79
N VAL A 191 16.95 -4.78 2.29
CA VAL A 191 18.21 -5.45 1.96
C VAL A 191 19.22 -5.44 3.12
N ARG A 192 19.03 -4.63 4.15
CA ARG A 192 19.99 -4.37 5.23
C ARG A 192 20.44 -5.66 5.95
N ASP A 193 19.53 -6.59 6.21
CA ASP A 193 19.78 -7.86 6.88
C ASP A 193 20.67 -8.84 6.05
N LEU A 194 20.85 -8.58 4.75
CA LEU A 194 21.70 -9.35 3.86
C LEU A 194 23.14 -8.83 3.82
N LEU A 195 23.43 -7.72 4.50
CA LEU A 195 24.66 -6.94 4.39
C LEU A 195 25.40 -6.87 5.72
N ASN A 196 26.72 -6.71 5.61
CA ASN A 196 27.58 -6.37 6.73
C ASN A 196 28.18 -4.96 6.53
N PRO A 197 28.61 -4.29 7.62
CA PRO A 197 29.31 -3.02 7.48
C PRO A 197 30.51 -3.12 6.52
N ASN A 198 30.70 -2.08 5.70
CA ASN A 198 31.71 -1.99 4.65
C ASN A 198 31.54 -2.95 3.46
N ASP A 199 30.43 -3.68 3.34
CA ASP A 199 30.13 -4.41 2.10
C ASP A 199 29.89 -3.44 0.94
N PHE A 200 30.31 -3.82 -0.27
CA PHE A 200 29.99 -3.10 -1.49
C PHE A 200 28.71 -3.65 -2.10
N VAL A 201 27.75 -2.79 -2.37
CA VAL A 201 26.49 -3.11 -3.06
C VAL A 201 26.42 -2.28 -4.34
N VAL A 202 26.33 -2.96 -5.49
CA VAL A 202 26.24 -2.29 -6.79
C VAL A 202 24.76 -2.21 -7.20
N LEU A 203 24.26 -1.01 -7.35
CA LEU A 203 22.91 -0.70 -7.79
C LEU A 203 22.93 -0.33 -9.28
N VAL A 204 22.34 -1.15 -10.11
CA VAL A 204 22.30 -0.94 -11.57
C VAL A 204 20.99 -0.27 -11.94
N VAL A 205 21.10 0.97 -12.40
CA VAL A 205 19.96 1.85 -12.71
C VAL A 205 19.99 2.19 -14.20
N PRO A 206 19.13 1.58 -15.02
CA PRO A 206 19.01 1.95 -16.42
C PRO A 206 18.47 3.38 -16.54
N ILE A 207 18.99 4.13 -17.48
CA ILE A 207 18.49 5.47 -17.82
C ILE A 207 17.56 5.32 -19.01
N ASP A 208 16.29 5.33 -18.76
CA ASP A 208 15.25 5.29 -19.80
C ASP A 208 14.39 6.56 -19.83
N SER A 209 13.57 6.69 -20.87
CA SER A 209 12.69 7.85 -21.05
C SER A 209 11.53 7.91 -20.05
N ALA A 210 11.23 6.79 -19.36
CA ALA A 210 10.17 6.68 -18.36
C ALA A 210 10.63 7.13 -16.98
N ALA A 211 11.96 7.17 -16.75
CA ALA A 211 12.50 7.64 -15.47
C ALA A 211 12.26 9.15 -15.28
N PRO A 212 11.86 9.59 -14.08
CA PRO A 212 11.67 11.00 -13.80
C PRO A 212 12.99 11.78 -14.00
N LYS A 213 12.97 12.85 -14.80
CA LYS A 213 14.15 13.66 -15.05
C LYS A 213 14.78 14.14 -13.74
N GLY A 214 16.09 13.90 -13.57
CA GLY A 214 16.89 14.41 -12.45
C GLY A 214 16.69 13.70 -11.10
N ARG A 215 16.05 12.52 -11.06
CA ARG A 215 15.89 11.75 -9.80
C ARG A 215 15.78 10.27 -10.03
N LEU A 216 16.16 9.52 -9.02
CA LEU A 216 15.94 8.08 -8.92
C LEU A 216 14.47 7.79 -8.58
N ILE A 217 13.96 6.62 -8.97
CA ILE A 217 12.64 6.14 -8.56
C ILE A 217 12.65 5.66 -7.10
N LEU A 218 11.48 5.60 -6.49
CA LEU A 218 11.34 5.29 -5.06
C LEU A 218 12.03 3.99 -4.62
N PRO A 219 11.92 2.86 -5.32
CA PRO A 219 12.62 1.63 -4.92
C PRO A 219 14.14 1.78 -4.84
N GLN A 220 14.72 2.53 -5.78
CA GLN A 220 16.16 2.79 -5.82
C GLN A 220 16.60 3.65 -4.62
N GLN A 221 15.84 4.71 -4.32
CA GLN A 221 16.11 5.58 -3.16
C GLN A 221 16.01 4.83 -1.84
N GLN A 222 14.96 4.03 -1.64
CA GLN A 222 14.77 3.21 -0.44
C GLN A 222 15.89 2.19 -0.27
N THR A 223 16.31 1.53 -1.36
CA THR A 223 17.43 0.57 -1.31
C THR A 223 18.75 1.25 -0.95
N ILE A 224 19.06 2.41 -1.54
CA ILE A 224 20.25 3.20 -1.18
C ILE A 224 20.23 3.52 0.31
N ARG A 225 19.10 3.98 0.82
CA ARG A 225 18.96 4.33 2.24
C ARG A 225 19.18 3.12 3.14
N ASP A 226 18.59 1.98 2.81
CA ASP A 226 18.72 0.75 3.60
C ASP A 226 20.14 0.18 3.58
N VAL A 227 20.85 0.27 2.43
CA VAL A 227 22.29 -0.07 2.33
C VAL A 227 23.14 0.80 3.27
N LEU A 228 22.89 2.12 3.30
CA LEU A 228 23.62 3.04 4.17
C LEU A 228 23.34 2.79 5.65
N GLU A 229 22.12 2.43 6.01
CA GLU A 229 21.75 2.06 7.38
C GLU A 229 22.38 0.74 7.85
N ALA A 230 22.74 -0.15 6.92
CA ALA A 230 23.57 -1.32 7.20
C ALA A 230 25.04 -1.00 7.46
N GLY A 231 25.48 0.25 7.29
CA GLY A 231 26.89 0.63 7.27
C GLY A 231 27.65 0.14 6.03
N ALA A 232 26.93 -0.27 4.99
CA ALA A 232 27.47 -0.74 3.73
C ALA A 232 27.64 0.43 2.72
N ILE A 233 28.34 0.17 1.62
CA ILE A 233 28.70 1.17 0.61
C ILE A 233 27.85 0.93 -0.65
N SER A 234 27.07 1.93 -1.04
CA SER A 234 26.25 1.90 -2.23
C SER A 234 27.00 2.48 -3.43
N ILE A 235 27.13 1.70 -4.50
CA ILE A 235 27.74 2.08 -5.78
C ILE A 235 26.65 2.07 -6.83
N VAL A 236 26.31 3.24 -7.36
CA VAL A 236 25.25 3.37 -8.37
C VAL A 236 25.87 3.52 -9.75
N THR A 237 25.47 2.64 -10.68
CA THR A 237 25.99 2.62 -12.05
C THR A 237 24.86 2.38 -13.06
N ARG A 238 25.10 2.70 -14.33
CA ARG A 238 24.19 2.33 -15.42
C ARG A 238 24.41 0.88 -15.85
N ASP A 239 23.40 0.31 -16.48
CA ASP A 239 23.48 -1.03 -17.04
C ASP A 239 24.53 -1.17 -18.14
N THR A 240 24.88 -0.08 -18.82
CA THR A 240 25.93 -0.02 -19.86
C THR A 240 27.36 -0.04 -19.29
N GLU A 241 27.53 0.36 -18.04
CA GLU A 241 28.82 0.55 -17.38
C GLU A 241 29.13 -0.49 -16.30
N LEU A 242 28.19 -1.42 -16.06
CA LEU A 242 28.32 -2.42 -15.00
C LEU A 242 29.61 -3.22 -15.09
N LYS A 243 29.95 -3.73 -16.27
CA LYS A 243 31.15 -4.55 -16.48
C LYS A 243 32.44 -3.80 -16.12
N GLU A 244 32.56 -2.55 -16.55
CA GLU A 244 33.68 -1.69 -16.23
C GLU A 244 33.71 -1.34 -14.73
N THR A 245 32.55 -1.03 -14.16
CA THR A 245 32.43 -0.78 -12.72
C THR A 245 32.92 -1.96 -11.92
N LEU A 246 32.44 -3.18 -12.21
CA LEU A 246 32.84 -4.39 -11.49
C LEU A 246 34.35 -4.66 -11.59
N SER A 247 34.98 -4.41 -12.76
CA SER A 247 36.41 -4.60 -12.96
C SER A 247 37.28 -3.57 -12.25
N SER A 248 36.73 -2.37 -12.01
CA SER A 248 37.44 -1.26 -11.36
C SER A 248 37.32 -1.27 -9.83
N LEU A 249 36.43 -2.11 -9.26
CA LEU A 249 36.28 -2.23 -7.81
C LEU A 249 37.45 -3.01 -7.23
N GLY A 250 38.13 -2.44 -6.24
CA GLY A 250 39.23 -3.12 -5.51
C GLY A 250 38.76 -4.25 -4.58
N LYS A 251 37.43 -4.42 -4.42
CA LYS A 251 36.78 -5.44 -3.58
C LYS A 251 35.59 -6.01 -4.30
N LYS A 252 35.41 -7.33 -4.21
CA LYS A 252 34.24 -8.01 -4.76
C LYS A 252 32.97 -7.52 -4.09
N PRO A 253 31.92 -7.12 -4.86
CA PRO A 253 30.65 -6.70 -4.29
C PRO A 253 29.96 -7.87 -3.58
N ARG A 254 29.30 -7.57 -2.48
CA ARG A 254 28.43 -8.50 -1.76
C ARG A 254 27.17 -8.84 -2.55
N LEU A 255 26.63 -7.85 -3.30
CA LEU A 255 25.36 -7.96 -4.00
C LEU A 255 25.32 -6.98 -5.17
N VAL A 256 24.72 -7.42 -6.28
CA VAL A 256 24.28 -6.57 -7.39
C VAL A 256 22.76 -6.52 -7.39
N ILE A 257 22.18 -5.32 -7.43
CA ILE A 257 20.72 -5.09 -7.45
C ILE A 257 20.38 -4.30 -8.71
N THR A 258 19.42 -4.78 -9.49
CA THR A 258 19.07 -4.17 -10.78
C THR A 258 17.59 -3.91 -10.94
N ASP A 259 17.23 -3.05 -11.88
CA ASP A 259 15.88 -2.99 -12.42
C ASP A 259 15.55 -4.27 -13.20
N SER A 260 14.34 -4.79 -13.02
CA SER A 260 13.94 -6.06 -13.63
C SER A 260 14.01 -6.03 -15.16
N GLN A 261 13.78 -4.89 -15.81
CA GLN A 261 13.89 -4.74 -17.26
C GLN A 261 15.32 -4.92 -17.78
N ALA A 262 16.35 -4.70 -16.95
CA ALA A 262 17.77 -4.87 -17.31
C ALA A 262 18.33 -6.26 -16.96
N PHE A 263 17.52 -7.17 -16.37
CA PHE A 263 17.98 -8.46 -15.87
C PHE A 263 18.84 -9.26 -16.87
N ALA A 264 18.41 -9.38 -18.11
CA ALA A 264 19.12 -10.18 -19.10
C ALA A 264 20.57 -9.69 -19.29
N LYS A 265 20.76 -8.37 -19.45
CA LYS A 265 22.07 -7.74 -19.64
C LYS A 265 22.89 -7.79 -18.37
N VAL A 266 22.31 -7.38 -17.25
CA VAL A 266 22.99 -7.34 -15.96
C VAL A 266 23.43 -8.73 -15.49
N SER A 267 22.60 -9.77 -15.74
CA SER A 267 22.97 -11.15 -15.44
C SER A 267 24.13 -11.65 -16.30
N ALA A 268 24.19 -11.25 -17.56
CA ALA A 268 25.29 -11.61 -18.46
C ALA A 268 26.61 -10.90 -18.08
N ASP A 269 26.53 -9.66 -17.60
CA ASP A 269 27.72 -8.85 -17.22
C ASP A 269 28.20 -9.10 -15.79
N THR A 270 27.37 -9.76 -14.95
CA THR A 270 27.70 -10.07 -13.55
C THR A 270 28.28 -11.48 -13.44
N PRO A 271 29.52 -11.68 -12.93
CA PRO A 271 30.06 -13.01 -12.66
C PRO A 271 29.14 -13.88 -11.80
N GLU A 272 29.13 -15.20 -12.03
CA GLU A 272 28.19 -16.10 -11.32
C GLU A 272 28.42 -16.19 -9.81
N ASP A 273 29.63 -15.94 -9.37
CA ASP A 273 30.01 -15.93 -7.96
C ASP A 273 29.62 -14.63 -7.23
N ILE A 274 29.02 -13.65 -7.94
CA ILE A 274 28.44 -12.44 -7.37
C ILE A 274 26.92 -12.61 -7.31
N PRO A 275 26.32 -12.57 -6.10
CA PRO A 275 24.87 -12.61 -5.94
C PRO A 275 24.18 -11.47 -6.66
N LEU A 276 23.03 -11.77 -7.30
CA LEU A 276 22.24 -10.83 -8.10
C LEU A 276 20.78 -10.89 -7.70
N THR A 277 20.12 -9.75 -7.57
CA THR A 277 18.67 -9.65 -7.39
C THR A 277 18.11 -8.37 -8.03
N SER A 278 16.81 -8.08 -7.84
CA SER A 278 16.20 -6.85 -8.34
C SER A 278 15.47 -6.07 -7.26
N PHE A 279 15.30 -4.75 -7.50
CA PHE A 279 14.48 -3.89 -6.64
C PHE A 279 13.07 -4.44 -6.45
N SER A 280 12.46 -5.00 -7.49
CA SER A 280 11.10 -5.56 -7.42
C SER A 280 11.02 -6.83 -6.59
N ILE A 281 12.04 -7.70 -6.62
CA ILE A 281 12.13 -8.90 -5.76
C ILE A 281 12.33 -8.48 -4.30
N LEU A 282 13.18 -7.50 -4.03
CA LEU A 282 13.36 -6.95 -2.68
C LEU A 282 12.06 -6.32 -2.14
N LEU A 283 11.32 -5.56 -2.96
CA LEU A 283 10.02 -5.03 -2.57
C LEU A 283 8.98 -6.12 -2.30
N SER A 284 9.00 -7.20 -3.10
CA SER A 284 8.14 -8.37 -2.89
C SER A 284 8.39 -9.02 -1.52
N ARG A 285 9.65 -9.12 -1.13
CA ARG A 285 10.08 -9.59 0.18
C ARG A 285 9.64 -8.63 1.30
N TYR A 286 9.78 -7.33 1.08
CA TYR A 286 9.56 -6.29 2.08
C TYR A 286 8.07 -6.02 2.35
N LYS A 287 7.25 -5.84 1.32
CA LYS A 287 5.83 -5.46 1.42
C LYS A 287 4.86 -6.57 1.01
N GLY A 288 5.35 -7.61 0.32
CA GLY A 288 4.53 -8.63 -0.30
C GLY A 288 4.66 -9.99 0.36
N ASN A 289 4.47 -11.01 -0.46
CA ASN A 289 4.72 -12.41 -0.17
C ASN A 289 5.56 -12.97 -1.31
N LEU A 290 6.88 -13.00 -1.12
CA LEU A 290 7.81 -13.42 -2.18
C LEU A 290 7.55 -14.86 -2.61
N LYS A 291 7.28 -15.76 -1.66
CA LYS A 291 6.99 -17.18 -1.94
C LYS A 291 5.79 -17.34 -2.86
N LEU A 292 4.66 -16.73 -2.50
CA LEU A 292 3.43 -16.75 -3.32
C LEU A 292 3.67 -16.21 -4.72
N GLN A 293 4.45 -15.12 -4.83
CA GLN A 293 4.72 -14.48 -6.12
C GLN A 293 5.71 -15.27 -6.99
N VAL A 294 6.65 -16.01 -6.39
CA VAL A 294 7.53 -16.93 -7.11
C VAL A 294 6.73 -18.14 -7.62
N GLU A 295 5.87 -18.72 -6.79
CA GLU A 295 4.97 -19.79 -7.20
C GLU A 295 4.04 -19.34 -8.34
N GLY A 296 3.50 -18.12 -8.24
CA GLY A 296 2.68 -17.51 -9.29
C GLY A 296 3.40 -17.32 -10.61
N ALA A 297 4.71 -17.03 -10.60
CA ALA A 297 5.50 -16.88 -11.82
C ALA A 297 5.57 -18.18 -12.65
N GLN A 298 5.52 -19.35 -12.02
CA GLN A 298 5.51 -20.65 -12.71
C GLN A 298 4.25 -20.86 -13.56
N MET A 299 3.18 -20.10 -13.32
CA MET A 299 1.98 -20.15 -14.14
C MET A 299 2.23 -19.66 -15.58
N LEU A 300 3.27 -18.85 -15.80
CA LEU A 300 3.65 -18.39 -17.14
C LEU A 300 3.93 -19.55 -18.11
N ASP A 301 4.44 -20.69 -17.62
CA ASP A 301 4.70 -21.89 -18.41
C ASP A 301 3.43 -22.70 -18.73
N LYS A 302 2.32 -22.42 -18.03
CA LYS A 302 1.06 -23.18 -18.10
C LYS A 302 -0.07 -22.38 -18.77
N LEU A 303 0.24 -21.23 -19.35
CA LEU A 303 -0.74 -20.41 -20.06
C LEU A 303 -1.14 -21.08 -21.38
N GLU A 304 -2.43 -20.98 -21.71
CA GLU A 304 -3.05 -21.55 -22.90
C GLU A 304 -3.77 -20.48 -23.74
N ASP A 305 -4.15 -20.83 -24.98
CA ASP A 305 -4.93 -19.91 -25.82
C ASP A 305 -6.26 -19.57 -25.18
N GLY A 306 -6.62 -18.30 -25.21
CA GLY A 306 -7.83 -17.75 -24.60
C GLY A 306 -7.69 -17.37 -23.12
N ASP A 307 -6.54 -17.67 -22.48
CA ASP A 307 -6.33 -17.29 -21.08
C ASP A 307 -6.30 -15.78 -20.88
N LYS A 308 -6.95 -15.32 -19.80
CA LYS A 308 -6.96 -13.92 -19.38
C LYS A 308 -5.92 -13.67 -18.32
N ILE A 309 -5.15 -12.60 -18.51
CA ILE A 309 -4.11 -12.14 -17.58
C ILE A 309 -4.45 -10.74 -17.11
N LEU A 310 -4.52 -10.54 -15.81
CA LEU A 310 -4.68 -9.23 -15.21
C LEU A 310 -3.32 -8.62 -14.88
N VAL A 311 -3.02 -7.45 -15.44
CA VAL A 311 -1.82 -6.67 -15.13
C VAL A 311 -2.20 -5.49 -14.26
N CYS A 312 -1.68 -5.44 -13.02
CA CYS A 312 -2.04 -4.43 -12.03
C CYS A 312 -0.87 -3.50 -11.72
N GLU A 313 -1.12 -2.20 -11.79
CA GLU A 313 -0.15 -1.17 -11.41
C GLU A 313 -0.63 -0.40 -10.18
N GLY A 314 0.23 -0.23 -9.18
CA GLY A 314 -0.09 0.49 -7.95
C GLY A 314 -0.12 2.01 -8.10
N CYS A 315 0.31 2.55 -9.24
CA CYS A 315 0.38 3.98 -9.52
C CYS A 315 -0.34 4.32 -10.81
N THR A 316 -0.63 5.62 -11.01
CA THR A 316 -1.25 6.18 -12.20
C THR A 316 -0.23 7.03 -12.97
N HIS A 317 0.96 6.47 -13.24
CA HIS A 317 1.96 7.18 -14.00
C HIS A 317 1.57 7.27 -15.49
N HIS A 318 2.13 8.26 -16.18
CA HIS A 318 1.87 8.42 -17.60
C HIS A 318 2.48 7.25 -18.40
N ARG A 319 1.63 6.47 -19.08
CA ARG A 319 2.05 5.34 -19.92
C ARG A 319 2.74 5.87 -21.16
N GLN A 320 3.94 5.35 -21.43
CA GLN A 320 4.72 5.67 -22.62
C GLN A 320 4.69 4.52 -23.65
N CYS A 321 5.16 4.78 -24.85
CA CYS A 321 5.17 3.79 -25.96
C CYS A 321 5.94 2.49 -25.61
N ASP A 322 6.87 2.52 -24.64
CA ASP A 322 7.68 1.39 -24.19
C ASP A 322 7.41 1.01 -22.74
N ASP A 323 6.19 1.22 -22.28
CA ASP A 323 5.79 0.89 -20.90
C ASP A 323 5.98 -0.60 -20.59
N ILE A 324 6.45 -0.89 -19.35
CA ILE A 324 6.77 -2.27 -18.95
C ILE A 324 5.50 -3.10 -18.86
N GLY A 325 4.46 -2.60 -18.18
CA GLY A 325 3.25 -3.34 -17.89
C GLY A 325 2.38 -3.57 -19.11
N THR A 326 2.14 -2.53 -19.89
CA THR A 326 1.16 -2.56 -20.99
C THR A 326 1.75 -2.97 -22.33
N VAL A 327 3.07 -2.85 -22.54
CA VAL A 327 3.72 -3.12 -23.83
C VAL A 327 4.77 -4.24 -23.74
N LYS A 328 5.78 -4.08 -22.88
CA LYS A 328 6.92 -5.01 -22.85
C LYS A 328 6.52 -6.38 -22.29
N LEU A 329 5.81 -6.40 -21.17
CA LEU A 329 5.44 -7.63 -20.48
C LEU A 329 4.50 -8.51 -21.33
N PRO A 330 3.40 -7.99 -21.92
CA PRO A 330 2.58 -8.77 -22.85
C PRO A 330 3.36 -9.35 -24.02
N ARG A 331 4.29 -8.58 -24.60
CA ARG A 331 5.15 -9.04 -25.69
C ARG A 331 6.06 -10.19 -25.24
N TRP A 332 6.71 -10.08 -24.08
CA TRP A 332 7.60 -11.12 -23.57
C TRP A 332 6.84 -12.40 -23.21
N ILE A 333 5.63 -12.26 -22.63
CA ILE A 333 4.79 -13.42 -22.29
C ILE A 333 4.35 -14.15 -23.58
N ARG A 334 3.87 -13.43 -24.60
CA ARG A 334 3.53 -14.05 -25.88
C ARG A 334 4.73 -14.76 -26.52
N GLN A 335 5.91 -14.15 -26.51
CA GLN A 335 7.14 -14.78 -27.02
C GLN A 335 7.49 -16.06 -26.24
N HIS A 336 7.37 -16.04 -24.92
CA HIS A 336 7.66 -17.19 -24.05
C HIS A 336 6.68 -18.34 -24.28
N THR A 337 5.41 -18.05 -24.47
CA THR A 337 4.34 -19.04 -24.69
C THR A 337 4.21 -19.52 -26.14
N GLY A 338 5.10 -19.11 -27.06
CA GLY A 338 5.02 -19.47 -28.47
C GLY A 338 3.94 -18.72 -29.25
N ASN A 339 3.66 -17.46 -28.86
CA ASN A 339 2.66 -16.57 -29.45
C ASN A 339 1.20 -17.04 -29.30
N LYS A 340 0.87 -17.63 -28.16
CA LYS A 340 -0.52 -17.96 -27.81
C LYS A 340 -1.42 -16.72 -27.84
N ASP A 341 -2.69 -16.91 -28.16
CA ASP A 341 -3.71 -15.87 -28.12
C ASP A 341 -4.13 -15.59 -26.68
N LEU A 342 -3.47 -14.64 -26.05
CA LEU A 342 -3.66 -14.26 -24.64
C LEU A 342 -4.35 -12.90 -24.53
N HIS A 343 -5.32 -12.82 -23.63
CA HIS A 343 -6.07 -11.59 -23.35
C HIS A 343 -5.50 -10.88 -22.12
N PHE A 344 -5.12 -9.60 -22.27
CA PHE A 344 -4.57 -8.78 -21.18
C PHE A 344 -5.56 -7.70 -20.78
N GLU A 345 -5.86 -7.65 -19.48
CA GLU A 345 -6.62 -6.57 -18.87
C GLU A 345 -5.71 -5.79 -17.92
N PHE A 346 -5.94 -4.47 -17.81
CA PHE A 346 -5.03 -3.58 -17.08
C PHE A 346 -5.79 -2.75 -16.06
N THR A 347 -5.28 -2.70 -14.83
CA THR A 347 -5.76 -1.80 -13.79
C THR A 347 -4.65 -0.92 -13.25
N SER A 348 -4.97 0.26 -12.71
CA SER A 348 -3.99 1.19 -12.18
C SER A 348 -4.46 1.88 -10.89
N GLY A 349 -3.51 2.32 -10.09
CA GLY A 349 -3.78 3.01 -8.83
C GLY A 349 -4.48 2.11 -7.82
N THR A 350 -5.64 2.54 -7.32
CA THR A 350 -6.43 1.82 -6.31
C THR A 350 -7.46 0.85 -6.92
N GLU A 351 -7.54 0.78 -8.24
CA GLU A 351 -8.44 -0.16 -8.91
C GLU A 351 -7.88 -1.58 -8.81
N PHE A 352 -8.63 -2.44 -8.15
CA PHE A 352 -8.35 -3.87 -8.08
C PHE A 352 -9.69 -4.61 -8.11
N PRO A 353 -9.92 -5.55 -9.05
CA PRO A 353 -11.18 -6.26 -9.19
C PRO A 353 -11.54 -7.05 -7.93
N VAL A 354 -12.81 -7.09 -7.58
CA VAL A 354 -13.31 -7.92 -6.48
C VAL A 354 -13.40 -9.38 -6.88
N ASP A 355 -13.86 -9.63 -8.12
CA ASP A 355 -13.91 -10.95 -8.72
C ASP A 355 -12.66 -11.17 -9.58
N LEU A 356 -11.83 -12.09 -9.15
CA LEU A 356 -10.58 -12.48 -9.82
C LEU A 356 -10.73 -13.80 -10.59
N SER A 357 -11.85 -14.48 -10.47
CA SER A 357 -12.11 -15.79 -11.09
C SER A 357 -11.96 -15.84 -12.62
N PRO A 358 -12.17 -14.74 -13.38
CA PRO A 358 -11.94 -14.75 -14.83
C PRO A 358 -10.48 -14.84 -15.24
N TYR A 359 -9.53 -14.58 -14.31
CA TYR A 359 -8.12 -14.47 -14.65
C TYR A 359 -7.34 -15.75 -14.33
N LYS A 360 -6.51 -16.19 -15.25
CA LYS A 360 -5.60 -17.32 -15.12
C LYS A 360 -4.35 -16.95 -14.31
N LEU A 361 -3.93 -15.70 -14.42
CA LEU A 361 -2.75 -15.15 -13.74
C LEU A 361 -2.94 -13.66 -13.48
N ILE A 362 -2.49 -13.21 -12.32
CA ILE A 362 -2.37 -11.80 -11.99
C ILE A 362 -0.89 -11.42 -11.94
N ILE A 363 -0.51 -10.34 -12.63
CA ILE A 363 0.86 -9.81 -12.60
C ILE A 363 0.82 -8.40 -12.06
N HIS A 364 1.30 -8.20 -10.83
CA HIS A 364 1.30 -6.91 -10.15
C HIS A 364 2.65 -6.20 -10.33
N CYS A 365 2.68 -4.88 -10.41
CA CYS A 365 3.94 -4.14 -10.33
C CYS A 365 4.56 -4.28 -8.93
N GLY A 366 5.77 -3.74 -8.70
CA GLY A 366 6.43 -3.79 -7.39
C GLY A 366 5.70 -3.07 -6.24
N GLY A 367 4.61 -2.34 -6.53
CA GLY A 367 3.77 -1.71 -5.52
C GLY A 367 4.47 -0.61 -4.70
N CYS A 368 5.48 0.05 -5.28
CA CYS A 368 6.29 1.04 -4.56
C CYS A 368 5.49 2.23 -4.00
N THR A 369 4.36 2.57 -4.61
CA THR A 369 3.46 3.65 -4.17
C THR A 369 2.32 3.19 -3.27
N LEU A 370 2.11 1.88 -3.15
CA LEU A 370 1.12 1.29 -2.25
C LEU A 370 1.74 1.06 -0.87
N ASN A 371 0.95 1.26 0.18
CA ASN A 371 1.35 0.82 1.51
C ASN A 371 1.31 -0.72 1.62
N GLU A 372 1.91 -1.26 2.67
CA GLU A 372 2.00 -2.71 2.87
C GLU A 372 0.62 -3.35 2.97
N ARG A 373 -0.32 -2.73 3.70
CA ARG A 373 -1.67 -3.26 3.90
C ARG A 373 -2.44 -3.44 2.60
N GLU A 374 -2.34 -2.51 1.67
CA GLU A 374 -2.97 -2.62 0.35
C GLU A 374 -2.33 -3.75 -0.47
N MET A 375 -1.01 -3.92 -0.41
CA MET A 375 -0.33 -5.03 -1.09
C MET A 375 -0.77 -6.39 -0.52
N GLN A 376 -0.78 -6.53 0.81
CA GLN A 376 -1.22 -7.76 1.48
C GLN A 376 -2.68 -8.09 1.17
N TYR A 377 -3.55 -7.06 1.11
CA TYR A 377 -4.94 -7.23 0.70
C TYR A 377 -5.06 -7.83 -0.70
N ARG A 378 -4.33 -7.29 -1.69
CA ARG A 378 -4.37 -7.79 -3.08
C ARG A 378 -3.86 -9.22 -3.19
N LEU A 379 -2.78 -9.53 -2.50
CA LEU A 379 -2.24 -10.89 -2.43
C LEU A 379 -3.24 -11.86 -1.80
N LYS A 380 -3.86 -11.45 -0.69
CA LYS A 380 -4.85 -12.25 0.01
C LYS A 380 -6.11 -12.50 -0.82
N CYS A 381 -6.60 -11.49 -1.55
CA CYS A 381 -7.73 -11.66 -2.47
C CYS A 381 -7.44 -12.68 -3.57
N ALA A 382 -6.22 -12.70 -4.10
CA ALA A 382 -5.80 -13.67 -5.11
C ALA A 382 -5.70 -15.08 -4.51
N GLU A 383 -5.08 -15.22 -3.33
CA GLU A 383 -4.95 -16.49 -2.60
C GLU A 383 -6.32 -17.07 -2.25
N ASP A 384 -7.23 -16.28 -1.67
CA ASP A 384 -8.56 -16.72 -1.25
C ASP A 384 -9.44 -17.20 -2.42
N GLN A 385 -9.20 -16.65 -3.62
CA GLN A 385 -9.90 -17.06 -4.85
C GLN A 385 -9.13 -18.12 -5.67
N GLY A 386 -7.97 -18.56 -5.18
CA GLY A 386 -7.15 -19.56 -5.84
C GLY A 386 -6.56 -19.10 -7.19
N VAL A 387 -6.43 -17.78 -7.40
CA VAL A 387 -5.86 -17.21 -8.62
C VAL A 387 -4.38 -16.93 -8.41
N PRO A 388 -3.47 -17.53 -9.19
CA PRO A 388 -2.04 -17.29 -9.10
C PRO A 388 -1.71 -15.80 -9.29
N ILE A 389 -0.83 -15.28 -8.42
CA ILE A 389 -0.38 -13.90 -8.47
C ILE A 389 1.15 -13.83 -8.43
N THR A 390 1.74 -13.02 -9.31
CA THR A 390 3.18 -12.75 -9.35
C THR A 390 3.43 -11.24 -9.45
N ASN A 391 4.72 -10.83 -9.41
CA ASN A 391 5.06 -9.43 -9.68
C ASN A 391 5.94 -9.29 -10.92
N TYR A 392 6.13 -8.04 -11.38
CA TYR A 392 6.98 -7.75 -12.54
C TYR A 392 8.40 -8.33 -12.38
N GLY A 393 8.98 -8.24 -11.18
CA GLY A 393 10.33 -8.73 -10.93
C GLY A 393 10.46 -10.23 -11.09
N THR A 394 9.62 -11.00 -10.43
CA THR A 394 9.62 -12.46 -10.50
C THR A 394 9.19 -12.95 -11.88
N ALA A 395 8.16 -12.34 -12.49
CA ALA A 395 7.71 -12.67 -13.84
C ALA A 395 8.81 -12.44 -14.89
N ILE A 396 9.45 -11.27 -14.89
CA ILE A 396 10.52 -10.95 -15.84
C ILE A 396 11.74 -11.83 -15.59
N ALA A 397 12.13 -12.07 -14.33
CA ALA A 397 13.22 -12.98 -14.01
C ALA A 397 12.96 -14.41 -14.52
N HIS A 398 11.72 -14.91 -14.38
CA HIS A 398 11.30 -16.20 -14.91
C HIS A 398 11.39 -16.23 -16.44
N LEU A 399 10.78 -15.27 -17.13
CA LEU A 399 10.80 -15.14 -18.60
C LEU A 399 12.21 -15.01 -19.18
N LYS A 400 13.17 -14.51 -18.41
CA LYS A 400 14.58 -14.36 -18.81
C LYS A 400 15.48 -15.50 -18.35
N GLY A 401 14.94 -16.51 -17.64
CA GLY A 401 15.69 -17.66 -17.14
C GLY A 401 16.67 -17.34 -16.02
N VAL A 402 16.49 -16.22 -15.30
CA VAL A 402 17.38 -15.78 -14.23
C VAL A 402 16.73 -15.81 -12.83
N LEU A 403 15.50 -16.36 -12.73
CA LEU A 403 14.74 -16.36 -11.49
C LEU A 403 15.51 -17.03 -10.34
N GLU A 404 15.97 -18.27 -10.54
CA GLU A 404 16.71 -19.02 -9.52
C GLU A 404 17.95 -18.26 -9.00
N ARG A 405 18.74 -17.69 -9.92
CA ARG A 405 19.90 -16.87 -9.57
C ARG A 405 19.50 -15.63 -8.77
N SER A 406 18.41 -14.98 -9.14
CA SER A 406 17.95 -13.75 -8.49
C SER A 406 17.34 -13.97 -7.10
N LEU A 407 16.98 -15.20 -6.77
CA LEU A 407 16.46 -15.60 -5.46
C LEU A 407 17.55 -16.04 -4.48
N ILE A 408 18.76 -16.36 -4.94
CA ILE A 408 19.88 -16.81 -4.06
C ILE A 408 20.07 -15.88 -2.85
N PRO A 409 20.13 -14.54 -3.02
CA PRO A 409 20.38 -13.64 -1.90
C PRO A 409 19.25 -13.63 -0.86
N VAL A 410 18.03 -13.98 -1.26
CA VAL A 410 16.79 -13.87 -0.46
C VAL A 410 16.14 -15.22 -0.13
N ARG A 411 16.87 -16.32 -0.24
CA ARG A 411 16.36 -17.68 -0.01
C ARG A 411 15.69 -17.86 1.35
N GLY A 412 16.24 -17.28 2.41
CA GLY A 412 15.65 -17.34 3.74
C GLY A 412 14.24 -16.74 3.85
N SER A 413 13.82 -15.95 2.85
CA SER A 413 12.46 -15.39 2.78
C SER A 413 11.45 -16.30 2.02
N LEU A 414 11.91 -17.46 1.53
CA LEU A 414 11.07 -18.45 0.82
C LEU A 414 10.66 -19.62 1.71
N GLU A 415 11.35 -19.77 2.85
CA GLU A 415 11.06 -20.78 3.89
C GLU A 415 9.90 -20.31 4.78
#